data_0e8f426ff84796271107c17b602ff472
#
_entry.id   0e8f426ff84796271107c17b602ff472
#
_cell.length_a   1.000
_cell.length_b   1.000
_cell.length_c   1.000
_cell.angle_alpha   90.00
_cell.angle_beta   90.00
_cell.angle_gamma   90.00
#
_symmetry.space_group_name_H-M   'P 1'
#
loop_
_entity.id
_entity.type
_entity.pdbx_description
1 polymer ?
#
loop_
_entity_poly.entity_id
_entity_poly.type
_entity_poly.pdbx_seq_one_letter_code
_entity_poly.pdbx_strand_id
1 'polypeptide(L)'
;EFLPRGNLMSAYQFPQSHTPVNIGKHIVVIGGGNTAVDAARVALRLQKMNGIAPDTTLVYRRTEVEMPARRLEIAHAREEGVRFRFLVQPMEFIGDEKGFVGKLRSLECRLGEPDSSGRRRPVALEGSDFEMDADLAVIAIGLNANTLLTSTTPALKVDKYSDVIVDPRTMETSMKGVYAGGDIVGGEGTVIEAMGMAKKAAQAVLTYLASR
;
A
#
# COMPACT_ATOMS: atom_id res chain seq x y z
N GLU A 1 3.37 -1.83 -5.46
CA GLU A 1 4.30 -2.41 -6.46
C GLU A 1 3.64 -2.37 -7.84
N PHE A 2 4.34 -1.81 -8.82
CA PHE A 2 3.87 -1.83 -10.20
C PHE A 2 4.21 -3.20 -10.80
N LEU A 3 3.20 -3.88 -11.34
CA LEU A 3 3.39 -5.05 -12.20
C LEU A 3 3.25 -4.58 -13.66
N PRO A 4 4.34 -4.13 -14.29
CA PRO A 4 4.27 -3.63 -15.65
C PRO A 4 4.06 -4.80 -16.62
N ARG A 5 3.51 -4.50 -17.76
CA ARG A 5 3.51 -5.39 -18.92
C ARG A 5 4.96 -5.63 -19.34
N GLY A 6 5.52 -6.75 -18.91
CA GLY A 6 6.94 -7.08 -19.05
C GLY A 6 7.66 -7.23 -17.71
N ASN A 7 8.91 -7.55 -17.75
CA ASN A 7 9.69 -7.89 -16.57
C ASN A 7 9.59 -6.86 -15.46
N LEU A 8 9.38 -7.34 -14.24
CA LEU A 8 9.44 -6.57 -13.01
C LEU A 8 10.84 -5.99 -12.88
N MET A 9 10.95 -4.67 -13.07
CA MET A 9 12.20 -3.97 -12.88
C MET A 9 12.10 -3.13 -11.60
N SER A 10 12.88 -3.49 -10.59
CA SER A 10 12.91 -2.73 -9.34
C SER A 10 13.76 -1.47 -9.47
N ALA A 11 13.53 -0.49 -8.61
CA ALA A 11 14.36 0.72 -8.51
C ALA A 11 15.85 0.40 -8.27
N TYR A 12 16.18 -0.78 -7.75
CA TYR A 12 17.55 -1.25 -7.57
C TYR A 12 18.25 -1.61 -8.87
N GLN A 13 17.52 -2.00 -9.91
CA GLN A 13 18.08 -2.31 -11.24
C GLN A 13 18.38 -1.05 -12.04
N PHE A 14 17.73 0.08 -11.68
CA PHE A 14 17.90 1.36 -12.36
C PHE A 14 18.17 2.50 -11.37
N PRO A 15 19.24 2.42 -10.55
CA PRO A 15 19.49 3.39 -9.49
C PRO A 15 19.78 4.80 -9.99
N GLN A 16 20.12 4.96 -11.28
CA GLN A 16 20.49 6.24 -11.89
C GLN A 16 19.51 6.69 -13.00
N SER A 17 18.45 5.95 -13.24
CA SER A 17 17.45 6.26 -14.27
C SER A 17 16.05 6.06 -13.72
N HIS A 18 15.06 6.65 -14.37
CA HIS A 18 13.66 6.38 -14.05
C HIS A 18 13.35 4.91 -14.32
N THR A 19 12.70 4.24 -13.36
CA THR A 19 12.19 2.90 -13.57
C THR A 19 11.25 2.91 -14.77
N PRO A 20 11.53 2.13 -15.85
CA PRO A 20 10.68 2.13 -17.02
C PRO A 20 9.31 1.53 -16.65
N VAL A 21 8.26 2.31 -16.89
CA VAL A 21 6.88 1.89 -16.71
C VAL A 21 6.20 1.92 -18.06
N ASN A 22 5.80 0.75 -18.55
CA ASN A 22 4.98 0.64 -19.76
C ASN A 22 3.53 0.91 -19.39
N ILE A 23 3.07 2.11 -19.61
CA ILE A 23 1.67 2.48 -19.38
C ILE A 23 0.79 1.85 -20.46
N GLY A 24 -0.12 0.99 -19.99
CA GLY A 24 -1.11 0.35 -20.84
C GLY A 24 -2.40 1.17 -21.01
N LYS A 25 -3.37 0.56 -21.72
CA LYS A 25 -4.70 1.16 -21.94
C LYS A 25 -5.61 0.99 -20.71
N HIS A 26 -5.58 -0.20 -20.10
CA HIS A 26 -6.47 -0.60 -19.01
C HIS A 26 -5.66 -0.76 -17.74
N ILE A 27 -5.67 0.26 -16.88
CA ILE A 27 -4.89 0.24 -15.65
C ILE A 27 -5.81 -0.05 -14.47
N VAL A 28 -5.44 -1.06 -13.69
CA VAL A 28 -6.15 -1.40 -12.46
C VAL A 28 -5.24 -1.14 -11.26
N VAL A 29 -5.72 -0.32 -10.32
CA VAL A 29 -5.04 -0.07 -9.05
C VAL A 29 -5.84 -0.70 -7.91
N ILE A 30 -5.21 -1.60 -7.16
CA ILE A 30 -5.86 -2.35 -6.08
C ILE A 30 -5.47 -1.74 -4.74
N GLY A 31 -6.46 -1.21 -4.02
CA GLY A 31 -6.27 -0.63 -2.70
C GLY A 31 -7.26 0.47 -2.36
N GLY A 32 -7.21 0.98 -1.14
CA GLY A 32 -8.12 2.03 -0.66
C GLY A 32 -7.43 3.12 0.17
N GLY A 33 -6.09 3.03 0.34
CA GLY A 33 -5.29 4.03 1.04
C GLY A 33 -4.83 5.19 0.13
N ASN A 34 -4.16 6.18 0.73
CA ASN A 34 -3.60 7.31 -0.03
C ASN A 34 -2.67 6.82 -1.14
N THR A 35 -1.82 5.82 -0.87
CA THR A 35 -0.92 5.23 -1.87
C THR A 35 -1.66 4.72 -3.11
N ALA A 36 -2.81 4.07 -2.93
CA ALA A 36 -3.63 3.60 -4.04
C ALA A 36 -4.21 4.77 -4.85
N VAL A 37 -4.70 5.80 -4.16
CA VAL A 37 -5.25 7.00 -4.81
C VAL A 37 -4.16 7.74 -5.59
N ASP A 38 -2.98 7.93 -5.00
CA ASP A 38 -1.84 8.58 -5.65
C ASP A 38 -1.38 7.79 -6.88
N ALA A 39 -1.23 6.46 -6.74
CA ALA A 39 -0.86 5.59 -7.86
C ALA A 39 -1.87 5.67 -9.01
N ALA A 40 -3.17 5.67 -8.71
CA ALA A 40 -4.21 5.79 -9.73
C ALA A 40 -4.16 7.15 -10.46
N ARG A 41 -3.97 8.24 -9.73
CA ARG A 41 -3.83 9.59 -10.31
C ARG A 41 -2.58 9.68 -11.20
N VAL A 42 -1.44 9.16 -10.73
CA VAL A 42 -0.19 9.15 -11.52
C VAL A 42 -0.37 8.30 -12.78
N ALA A 43 -0.95 7.11 -12.67
CA ALA A 43 -1.20 6.24 -13.82
C ALA A 43 -2.07 6.93 -14.89
N LEU A 44 -3.16 7.55 -14.46
CA LEU A 44 -4.05 8.29 -15.35
C LEU A 44 -3.37 9.49 -16.03
N ARG A 45 -2.54 10.23 -15.28
CA ARG A 45 -1.77 11.35 -15.84
C ARG A 45 -0.75 10.85 -16.88
N LEU A 46 -0.08 9.73 -16.61
CA LEU A 46 0.85 9.10 -17.54
C LEU A 46 0.14 8.61 -18.81
N GLN A 47 -1.08 8.07 -18.72
CA GLN A 47 -1.89 7.77 -19.91
C GLN A 47 -2.10 9.03 -20.77
N LYS A 48 -2.58 10.11 -20.14
CA LYS A 48 -2.79 11.40 -20.85
C LYS A 48 -1.50 11.93 -21.51
N MET A 49 -0.39 11.90 -20.77
CA MET A 49 0.92 12.38 -21.28
C MET A 49 1.44 11.55 -22.48
N ASN A 50 1.12 10.28 -22.53
CA ASN A 50 1.50 9.37 -23.61
C ASN A 50 0.45 9.29 -24.75
N GLY A 51 -0.58 10.13 -24.72
CA GLY A 51 -1.64 10.14 -25.74
C GLY A 51 -2.54 8.90 -25.71
N ILE A 52 -2.56 8.18 -24.60
CA ILE A 52 -3.42 7.02 -24.37
C ILE A 52 -4.74 7.52 -23.78
N ALA A 53 -5.87 7.03 -24.28
CA ALA A 53 -7.16 7.36 -23.71
C ALA A 53 -7.21 6.94 -22.23
N PRO A 54 -7.54 7.85 -21.31
CA PRO A 54 -7.53 7.55 -19.89
C PRO A 54 -8.50 6.44 -19.50
N ASP A 55 -7.97 5.35 -18.97
CA ASP A 55 -8.73 4.22 -18.48
C ASP A 55 -8.04 3.61 -17.25
N THR A 56 -8.08 4.36 -16.14
CA THR A 56 -7.55 3.91 -14.86
C THR A 56 -8.69 3.68 -13.88
N THR A 57 -8.77 2.48 -13.33
CA THR A 57 -9.78 2.06 -12.36
C THR A 57 -9.12 1.68 -11.03
N LEU A 58 -9.53 2.34 -9.94
CA LEU A 58 -9.19 1.94 -8.58
C LEU A 58 -10.22 0.92 -8.09
N VAL A 59 -9.76 -0.26 -7.73
CA VAL A 59 -10.55 -1.38 -7.22
C VAL A 59 -10.39 -1.49 -5.72
N TYR A 60 -11.51 -1.51 -4.99
CA TYR A 60 -11.50 -1.63 -3.54
C TYR A 60 -12.56 -2.61 -3.02
N ARG A 61 -12.16 -3.47 -2.08
CA ARG A 61 -13.03 -4.55 -1.56
C ARG A 61 -14.12 -4.11 -0.59
N ARG A 62 -14.15 -2.81 -0.20
CA ARG A 62 -15.20 -2.19 0.62
C ARG A 62 -15.83 -1.02 -0.14
N THR A 63 -16.60 -0.19 0.56
CA THR A 63 -17.14 1.04 -0.04
C THR A 63 -16.21 2.24 0.22
N GLU A 64 -16.55 3.37 -0.36
CA GLU A 64 -15.83 4.62 -0.14
C GLU A 64 -15.79 5.04 1.34
N VAL A 65 -16.83 4.69 2.10
CA VAL A 65 -16.92 5.03 3.53
C VAL A 65 -15.80 4.38 4.33
N GLU A 66 -15.41 3.15 3.98
CA GLU A 66 -14.34 2.41 4.63
C GLU A 66 -12.94 2.68 4.05
N MET A 67 -12.82 3.54 3.03
CA MET A 67 -11.51 3.89 2.49
C MET A 67 -10.68 4.64 3.55
N PRO A 68 -9.44 4.20 3.84
CA PRO A 68 -8.54 4.94 4.72
C PRO A 68 -7.91 6.16 4.05
N ALA A 69 -8.03 6.31 2.74
CA ALA A 69 -7.57 7.48 2.01
C ALA A 69 -8.29 8.76 2.48
N ARG A 70 -7.60 9.88 2.43
CA ARG A 70 -8.17 11.20 2.76
C ARG A 70 -9.27 11.55 1.75
N ARG A 71 -10.42 12.03 2.24
CA ARG A 71 -11.57 12.38 1.40
C ARG A 71 -11.23 13.38 0.30
N LEU A 72 -10.34 14.34 0.58
CA LEU A 72 -9.91 15.32 -0.40
C LEU A 72 -9.13 14.67 -1.55
N GLU A 73 -8.27 13.69 -1.25
CA GLU A 73 -7.53 12.96 -2.29
C GLU A 73 -8.45 12.10 -3.17
N ILE A 74 -9.48 11.49 -2.58
CA ILE A 74 -10.52 10.78 -3.32
C ILE A 74 -11.28 11.72 -4.26
N ALA A 75 -11.64 12.92 -3.76
CA ALA A 75 -12.32 13.93 -4.57
C ALA A 75 -11.44 14.37 -5.77
N HIS A 76 -10.18 14.70 -5.53
CA HIS A 76 -9.24 15.05 -6.60
C HIS A 76 -9.07 13.92 -7.63
N ALA A 77 -8.99 12.66 -7.20
CA ALA A 77 -8.88 11.53 -8.12
C ALA A 77 -10.12 11.42 -9.02
N ARG A 78 -11.32 11.66 -8.49
CA ARG A 78 -12.56 11.69 -9.27
C ARG A 78 -12.57 12.84 -10.28
N GLU A 79 -12.18 14.04 -9.86
CA GLU A 79 -12.09 15.24 -10.72
C GLU A 79 -11.10 15.01 -11.88
N GLU A 80 -9.99 14.31 -11.63
CA GLU A 80 -9.02 13.95 -12.66
C GLU A 80 -9.53 12.89 -13.64
N GLY A 81 -10.55 12.10 -13.23
CA GLY A 81 -11.19 11.08 -14.08
C GLY A 81 -10.84 9.63 -13.69
N VAL A 82 -10.26 9.39 -12.50
CA VAL A 82 -10.09 8.02 -11.99
C VAL A 82 -11.46 7.39 -11.75
N ARG A 83 -11.66 6.19 -12.27
CA ARG A 83 -12.85 5.39 -11.99
C ARG A 83 -12.68 4.61 -10.70
N PHE A 84 -13.74 4.49 -9.91
CA PHE A 84 -13.75 3.72 -8.67
C PHE A 84 -14.70 2.54 -8.82
N ARG A 85 -14.23 1.35 -8.52
CA ARG A 85 -15.03 0.14 -8.45
C ARG A 85 -14.94 -0.46 -7.05
N PHE A 86 -16.00 -0.27 -6.29
CA PHE A 86 -16.13 -0.72 -4.92
C PHE A 86 -16.72 -2.12 -4.84
N LEU A 87 -16.54 -2.76 -3.67
CA LEU A 87 -17.06 -4.08 -3.35
C LEU A 87 -16.55 -5.15 -4.34
N VAL A 88 -15.28 -5.07 -4.69
CA VAL A 88 -14.61 -6.00 -5.59
C VAL A 88 -13.41 -6.63 -4.89
N GLN A 89 -13.41 -7.96 -4.85
CA GLN A 89 -12.30 -8.78 -4.34
C GLN A 89 -11.48 -9.29 -5.53
N PRO A 90 -10.26 -8.79 -5.74
CA PRO A 90 -9.33 -9.36 -6.71
C PRO A 90 -8.99 -10.80 -6.33
N MET A 91 -8.97 -11.69 -7.32
CA MET A 91 -8.68 -13.11 -7.12
C MET A 91 -7.43 -13.56 -7.85
N GLU A 92 -7.30 -13.19 -9.12
CA GLU A 92 -6.22 -13.70 -9.96
C GLU A 92 -5.92 -12.73 -11.10
N PHE A 93 -4.66 -12.59 -11.43
CA PHE A 93 -4.23 -11.97 -12.68
C PHE A 93 -4.09 -13.04 -13.77
N ILE A 94 -4.79 -12.85 -14.87
CA ILE A 94 -4.73 -13.74 -16.02
C ILE A 94 -3.72 -13.15 -17.01
N GLY A 95 -2.68 -13.96 -17.33
CA GLY A 95 -1.65 -13.59 -18.28
C GLY A 95 -2.11 -13.75 -19.74
N ASP A 96 -1.49 -12.98 -20.64
CA ASP A 96 -1.57 -13.22 -22.07
C ASP A 96 -0.58 -14.33 -22.51
N GLU A 97 -0.58 -14.68 -23.80
CA GLU A 97 0.33 -15.68 -24.36
C GLU A 97 1.82 -15.37 -24.17
N LYS A 98 2.16 -14.12 -23.89
CA LYS A 98 3.53 -13.64 -23.65
C LYS A 98 3.89 -13.57 -22.18
N GLY A 99 2.97 -13.94 -21.29
CA GLY A 99 3.14 -13.88 -19.83
C GLY A 99 2.96 -12.49 -19.22
N PHE A 100 2.37 -11.53 -19.95
CA PHE A 100 1.98 -10.23 -19.42
C PHE A 100 0.57 -10.28 -18.85
N VAL A 101 0.27 -9.42 -17.88
CA VAL A 101 -1.10 -9.30 -17.39
C VAL A 101 -2.01 -8.83 -18.52
N GLY A 102 -3.12 -9.52 -18.71
CA GLY A 102 -4.15 -9.21 -19.69
C GLY A 102 -5.50 -8.93 -19.04
N LYS A 103 -5.78 -9.58 -17.91
CA LYS A 103 -7.05 -9.43 -17.19
C LYS A 103 -6.88 -9.60 -15.69
N LEU A 104 -7.84 -9.04 -14.96
CA LEU A 104 -8.05 -9.28 -13.54
C LEU A 104 -9.37 -10.02 -13.34
N ARG A 105 -9.31 -11.26 -12.80
CA ARG A 105 -10.49 -11.97 -12.32
C ARG A 105 -10.79 -11.55 -10.89
N SER A 106 -12.06 -11.27 -10.62
CA SER A 106 -12.54 -10.75 -9.36
C SER A 106 -13.88 -11.34 -8.97
N LEU A 107 -14.22 -11.24 -7.68
CA LEU A 107 -15.54 -11.52 -7.13
C LEU A 107 -16.20 -10.21 -6.68
N GLU A 108 -17.51 -10.15 -6.72
CA GLU A 108 -18.25 -9.12 -6.01
C GLU A 108 -18.22 -9.37 -4.51
N CYS A 109 -18.33 -8.28 -3.72
CA CYS A 109 -18.38 -8.34 -2.27
C CYS A 109 -19.64 -7.70 -1.72
N ARG A 110 -20.01 -8.11 -0.52
CA ARG A 110 -20.90 -7.35 0.37
C ARG A 110 -20.18 -6.98 1.64
N LEU A 111 -20.68 -5.97 2.35
CA LEU A 111 -20.16 -5.64 3.68
C LEU A 111 -20.83 -6.51 4.74
N GLY A 112 -20.01 -7.14 5.56
CA GLY A 112 -20.39 -7.87 6.77
C GLY A 112 -20.25 -7.03 8.05
N GLU A 113 -20.06 -7.69 9.17
CA GLU A 113 -19.85 -7.06 10.47
C GLU A 113 -18.53 -6.29 10.53
N PRO A 114 -18.40 -5.28 11.40
CA PRO A 114 -17.16 -4.55 11.61
C PRO A 114 -15.99 -5.45 12.04
N ASP A 115 -14.80 -5.13 11.59
CA ASP A 115 -13.55 -5.73 12.06
C ASP A 115 -13.00 -5.00 13.33
N SER A 116 -11.84 -5.42 13.81
CA SER A 116 -11.20 -4.82 14.99
C SER A 116 -10.81 -3.33 14.80
N SER A 117 -10.82 -2.82 13.57
CA SER A 117 -10.60 -1.40 13.26
C SER A 117 -11.90 -0.59 13.16
N GLY A 118 -13.06 -1.22 13.40
CA GLY A 118 -14.38 -0.63 13.25
C GLY A 118 -14.89 -0.55 11.82
N ARG A 119 -14.12 -0.99 10.81
CA ARG A 119 -14.52 -1.00 9.40
C ARG A 119 -15.25 -2.29 9.06
N ARG A 120 -16.32 -2.21 8.29
CA ARG A 120 -17.08 -3.39 7.87
C ARG A 120 -16.23 -4.32 7.01
N ARG A 121 -16.29 -5.62 7.33
CA ARG A 121 -15.51 -6.65 6.61
C ARG A 121 -16.07 -6.86 5.21
N PRO A 122 -15.21 -6.98 4.17
CA PRO A 122 -15.65 -7.45 2.87
C PRO A 122 -15.91 -8.95 2.93
N VAL A 123 -17.04 -9.38 2.41
CA VAL A 123 -17.42 -10.80 2.29
C VAL A 123 -17.65 -11.05 0.81
N ALA A 124 -16.80 -11.88 0.21
CA ALA A 124 -16.93 -12.25 -1.20
C ALA A 124 -18.21 -13.04 -1.45
N LEU A 125 -18.84 -12.81 -2.56
CA LEU A 125 -20.04 -13.52 -3.01
C LEU A 125 -19.61 -14.65 -3.94
N GLU A 126 -19.84 -15.89 -3.51
CA GLU A 126 -19.55 -17.06 -4.34
C GLU A 126 -20.39 -17.03 -5.63
N GLY A 127 -19.77 -17.39 -6.75
CA GLY A 127 -20.41 -17.42 -8.05
C GLY A 127 -20.64 -16.05 -8.70
N SER A 128 -20.08 -14.98 -8.16
CA SER A 128 -20.12 -13.63 -8.72
C SER A 128 -18.89 -13.28 -9.55
N ASP A 129 -18.21 -14.29 -10.07
CA ASP A 129 -16.97 -14.13 -10.83
C ASP A 129 -17.18 -13.24 -12.06
N PHE A 130 -16.26 -12.31 -12.26
CA PHE A 130 -16.19 -11.49 -13.46
C PHE A 130 -14.74 -11.14 -13.79
N GLU A 131 -14.52 -10.76 -15.04
CA GLU A 131 -13.20 -10.33 -15.51
C GLU A 131 -13.22 -8.85 -15.89
N MET A 132 -12.08 -8.20 -15.69
CA MET A 132 -11.79 -6.85 -16.14
C MET A 132 -10.51 -6.87 -16.98
N ASP A 133 -10.48 -6.15 -18.08
CA ASP A 133 -9.25 -5.94 -18.82
C ASP A 133 -8.26 -5.17 -17.96
N ALA A 134 -7.02 -5.64 -17.94
CA ALA A 134 -5.94 -5.06 -17.17
C ALA A 134 -4.59 -5.37 -17.85
N ASP A 135 -3.98 -4.38 -18.47
CA ASP A 135 -2.66 -4.51 -19.07
C ASP A 135 -1.55 -3.88 -18.21
N LEU A 136 -1.94 -3.23 -17.12
CA LEU A 136 -1.09 -2.84 -16.00
C LEU A 136 -1.87 -2.94 -14.70
N ALA A 137 -1.29 -3.62 -13.70
CA ALA A 137 -1.85 -3.68 -12.36
C ALA A 137 -0.90 -3.07 -11.33
N VAL A 138 -1.45 -2.25 -10.43
CA VAL A 138 -0.72 -1.68 -9.29
C VAL A 138 -1.33 -2.20 -8.00
N ILE A 139 -0.53 -2.90 -7.21
CA ILE A 139 -0.96 -3.43 -5.91
C ILE A 139 -0.55 -2.45 -4.82
N ALA A 140 -1.54 -1.78 -4.21
CA ALA A 140 -1.36 -0.74 -3.19
C ALA A 140 -2.21 -1.05 -1.95
N ILE A 141 -2.07 -2.27 -1.41
CA ILE A 141 -2.87 -2.81 -0.29
C ILE A 141 -2.23 -2.63 1.09
N GLY A 142 -1.12 -1.89 1.17
CA GLY A 142 -0.29 -1.70 2.35
C GLY A 142 0.85 -2.70 2.44
N LEU A 143 1.75 -2.44 3.36
CA LEU A 143 2.90 -3.29 3.68
C LEU A 143 2.76 -3.80 5.12
N ASN A 144 3.36 -4.94 5.39
CA ASN A 144 3.53 -5.46 6.74
C ASN A 144 4.99 -5.31 7.17
N ALA A 145 5.21 -5.23 8.48
CA ALA A 145 6.56 -5.25 9.03
C ALA A 145 7.34 -6.48 8.55
N ASN A 146 8.61 -6.29 8.21
CA ASN A 146 9.47 -7.40 7.83
C ASN A 146 9.79 -8.26 9.07
N THR A 147 9.26 -9.45 9.12
CA THR A 147 9.41 -10.35 10.27
C THR A 147 10.80 -10.97 10.41
N LEU A 148 11.71 -10.79 9.44
CA LEU A 148 13.07 -11.32 9.51
C LEU A 148 13.82 -10.81 10.75
N LEU A 149 13.80 -9.50 11.00
CA LEU A 149 14.43 -8.90 12.17
C LEU A 149 13.88 -9.47 13.48
N THR A 150 12.58 -9.54 13.60
CA THR A 150 11.91 -9.96 14.85
C THR A 150 12.02 -11.46 15.09
N SER A 151 12.04 -12.28 14.03
CA SER A 151 12.24 -13.73 14.13
C SER A 151 13.69 -14.09 14.51
N THR A 152 14.67 -13.30 14.09
CA THR A 152 16.10 -13.49 14.43
C THR A 152 16.50 -12.83 15.75
N THR A 153 15.64 -11.98 16.32
CA THR A 153 15.90 -11.25 17.58
C THR A 153 14.73 -11.41 18.54
N PRO A 154 14.56 -12.59 19.18
CA PRO A 154 13.42 -12.89 20.04
C PRO A 154 13.25 -11.98 21.27
N ALA A 155 14.32 -11.29 21.69
CA ALA A 155 14.29 -10.32 22.77
C ALA A 155 13.58 -9.00 22.39
N LEU A 156 13.43 -8.73 21.10
CA LEU A 156 12.73 -7.57 20.59
C LEU A 156 11.22 -7.84 20.58
N LYS A 157 10.49 -7.19 21.48
CA LYS A 157 9.04 -7.36 21.58
C LYS A 157 8.31 -6.65 20.42
N VAL A 158 7.30 -7.32 19.91
CA VAL A 158 6.43 -6.81 18.85
C VAL A 158 4.97 -6.98 19.24
N ASP A 159 4.10 -6.22 18.59
CA ASP A 159 2.67 -6.34 18.72
C ASP A 159 2.09 -7.44 17.79
N LYS A 160 0.75 -7.55 17.74
CA LYS A 160 0.05 -8.52 16.88
C LYS A 160 0.22 -8.29 15.38
N TYR A 161 0.72 -7.14 14.97
CA TYR A 161 1.01 -6.77 13.57
C TYR A 161 2.48 -6.90 13.22
N SER A 162 3.30 -7.38 14.16
CA SER A 162 4.77 -7.45 14.08
C SER A 162 5.46 -6.08 14.12
N ASP A 163 4.77 -5.04 14.57
CA ASP A 163 5.36 -3.72 14.79
C ASP A 163 6.14 -3.72 16.11
N VAL A 164 7.31 -3.06 16.11
CA VAL A 164 8.18 -3.02 17.28
C VAL A 164 7.57 -2.17 18.39
N ILE A 165 7.43 -2.75 19.59
CA ILE A 165 6.93 -2.05 20.78
C ILE A 165 8.03 -1.17 21.36
N VAL A 166 7.74 0.13 21.54
CA VAL A 166 8.65 1.11 22.13
C VAL A 166 7.99 1.92 23.25
N ASP A 167 8.79 2.51 24.12
CA ASP A 167 8.31 3.57 25.01
C ASP A 167 8.04 4.83 24.15
N PRO A 168 6.81 5.37 24.12
CA PRO A 168 6.45 6.48 23.24
C PRO A 168 7.14 7.81 23.58
N ARG A 169 7.78 7.91 24.76
CA ARG A 169 8.54 9.09 25.17
C ARG A 169 9.98 9.06 24.69
N THR A 170 10.61 7.88 24.72
CA THR A 170 12.04 7.68 24.45
C THR A 170 12.30 6.95 23.14
N MET A 171 11.30 6.28 22.57
CA MET A 171 11.45 5.37 21.44
C MET A 171 12.39 4.19 21.73
N GLU A 172 12.68 3.89 23.01
CA GLU A 172 13.45 2.72 23.41
C GLU A 172 12.60 1.46 23.29
N THR A 173 13.18 0.41 22.73
CA THR A 173 12.55 -0.89 22.57
C THR A 173 12.58 -1.71 23.86
N SER A 174 12.13 -2.94 23.84
CA SER A 174 12.32 -3.90 24.94
C SER A 174 13.78 -4.24 25.23
N MET A 175 14.70 -3.86 24.35
CA MET A 175 16.13 -4.09 24.47
C MET A 175 16.83 -2.79 24.84
N LYS A 176 17.51 -2.77 25.99
CA LYS A 176 18.20 -1.58 26.50
C LYS A 176 19.24 -1.05 25.51
N GLY A 177 19.15 0.25 25.19
CA GLY A 177 20.04 0.93 24.25
C GLY A 177 19.70 0.67 22.78
N VAL A 178 18.57 0.03 22.51
CA VAL A 178 18.04 -0.17 21.16
C VAL A 178 16.77 0.67 20.99
N TYR A 179 16.74 1.48 19.96
CA TYR A 179 15.66 2.44 19.68
C TYR A 179 15.05 2.16 18.32
N ALA A 180 13.78 2.43 18.16
CA ALA A 180 13.07 2.29 16.89
C ALA A 180 12.09 3.45 16.66
N GLY A 181 11.82 3.77 15.39
CA GLY A 181 10.85 4.80 15.01
C GLY A 181 10.48 4.69 13.51
N GLY A 182 9.44 5.41 13.10
CA GLY A 182 8.87 5.30 11.77
C GLY A 182 7.93 4.11 11.63
N ASP A 183 7.70 3.64 10.42
CA ASP A 183 6.69 2.64 10.07
C ASP A 183 6.83 1.31 10.83
N ILE A 184 8.04 0.95 11.25
CA ILE A 184 8.28 -0.27 12.04
C ILE A 184 7.69 -0.22 13.46
N VAL A 185 7.28 0.96 13.94
CA VAL A 185 6.74 1.17 15.30
C VAL A 185 5.23 1.38 15.30
N GLY A 186 4.69 1.98 14.26
CA GLY A 186 3.26 2.36 14.25
C GLY A 186 2.54 1.99 12.95
N GLY A 187 3.13 1.14 12.12
CA GLY A 187 2.62 0.86 10.79
C GLY A 187 2.84 2.02 9.80
N GLU A 188 2.11 2.05 8.71
CA GLU A 188 2.23 3.09 7.69
C GLU A 188 1.91 4.48 8.26
N GLY A 189 2.92 5.36 8.30
CA GLY A 189 2.83 6.71 8.80
C GLY A 189 3.27 7.78 7.79
N THR A 190 3.38 9.00 8.27
CA THR A 190 3.88 10.12 7.48
C THR A 190 5.36 10.39 7.76
N VAL A 191 6.05 11.03 6.81
CA VAL A 191 7.44 11.49 7.00
C VAL A 191 7.57 12.36 8.26
N ILE A 192 6.60 13.22 8.55
CA ILE A 192 6.61 14.09 9.74
C ILE A 192 6.53 13.27 11.02
N GLU A 193 5.73 12.23 11.07
CA GLU A 193 5.65 11.32 12.22
C GLU A 193 6.96 10.57 12.43
N ALA A 194 7.55 10.00 11.37
CA ALA A 194 8.85 9.35 11.42
C ALA A 194 9.96 10.29 11.91
N MET A 195 9.99 11.54 11.43
CA MET A 195 10.91 12.57 11.88
C MET A 195 10.70 12.93 13.37
N GLY A 196 9.43 13.00 13.82
CA GLY A 196 9.10 13.22 15.21
C GLY A 196 9.62 12.13 16.14
N MET A 197 9.42 10.86 15.74
CA MET A 197 9.95 9.70 16.45
C MET A 197 11.48 9.69 16.47
N ALA A 198 12.13 9.98 15.33
CA ALA A 198 13.59 10.06 15.24
C ALA A 198 14.19 11.11 16.17
N LYS A 199 13.57 12.29 16.31
CA LYS A 199 14.03 13.33 17.25
C LYS A 199 13.93 12.87 18.70
N LYS A 200 12.85 12.18 19.09
CA LYS A 200 12.70 11.62 20.44
C LYS A 200 13.77 10.55 20.70
N ALA A 201 13.98 9.65 19.76
CA ALA A 201 15.01 8.62 19.86
C ALA A 201 16.42 9.23 20.01
N ALA A 202 16.77 10.21 19.18
CA ALA A 202 18.07 10.88 19.25
C ALA A 202 18.33 11.52 20.62
N GLN A 203 17.33 12.22 21.18
CA GLN A 203 17.44 12.83 22.51
C GLN A 203 17.62 11.75 23.60
N ALA A 204 16.91 10.65 23.52
CA ALA A 204 17.01 9.54 24.47
C ALA A 204 18.39 8.84 24.36
N VAL A 205 18.90 8.65 23.14
CA VAL A 205 20.24 8.11 22.89
C VAL A 205 21.32 9.01 23.53
N LEU A 206 21.25 10.33 23.36
CA LEU A 206 22.18 11.26 23.98
C LEU A 206 22.17 11.17 25.52
N THR A 207 20.97 11.10 26.10
CA THR A 207 20.82 10.93 27.56
C THR A 207 21.40 9.59 28.03
N TYR A 208 21.14 8.51 27.30
CA TYR A 208 21.67 7.18 27.60
C TYR A 208 23.19 7.13 27.55
N LEU A 209 23.82 7.75 26.55
CA LEU A 209 25.28 7.80 26.41
C LEU A 209 25.92 8.65 27.48
N ALA A 210 25.31 9.77 27.89
CA ALA A 210 25.79 10.63 28.97
C ALA A 210 25.71 9.99 30.35
N SER A 211 24.91 8.93 30.52
CA SER A 211 24.76 8.19 31.78
C SER A 211 25.70 6.99 31.93
N ARG A 212 26.56 6.74 30.94
CA ARG A 212 27.58 5.67 30.94
C ARG A 212 28.95 6.21 31.30
#